data_9e7707f948dad080ae1c07ad521d79a8
#
_entry.id   9e7707f948dad080ae1c07ad521d79a8
#
_cell.length_a   1.000
_cell.length_b   1.000
_cell.length_c   1.000
_cell.angle_alpha   90.00
_cell.angle_beta   90.00
_cell.angle_gamma   90.00
#
_symmetry.space_group_name_H-M   'P 1'
#
loop_
_entity.id
_entity.type
_entity.pdbx_description
1 polymer ?
#
loop_
_entity_poly.entity_id
_entity_poly.type
_entity_poly.pdbx_seq_one_letter_code
_entity_poly.pdbx_strand_id
1 'polypeptide(L)'
;MNRPGLEFDAETPLVGRALDLIREGPRPTAQLAREVFDLTLAPPGLAARLVYDLLGGDRRVAVSDDGVWSLAPERTTPDSRGSEGSPRLAELEFAVVDVETTGSTRRDRVLEIACVHVADGRIGAKYSTLVDPGCGIPGYIRRMTGIDEKMVGDAPRFEEISAVVRRALTGRVFVAHNVRFDWRFVSSEMRRTRAELPSGDRLCTVKLAKRVLPGLRRWGLDALIEYYDLKCRARHRAWGDALVTAELLLRLLEAADRRGVETWDQLQRWLMGQPIGTD
;
A
#
# COMPACT_ATOMS: atom_id res chain seq x y z
N MET A 1 -15.04 -19.33 5.24
CA MET A 1 -15.14 -18.51 6.47
C MET A 1 -13.90 -17.65 6.57
N ASN A 2 -14.00 -16.39 6.14
CA ASN A 2 -12.92 -15.41 6.25
C ASN A 2 -12.87 -14.93 7.72
N ARG A 3 -11.80 -15.26 8.44
CA ARG A 3 -11.54 -14.65 9.75
C ARG A 3 -11.11 -13.21 9.50
N PRO A 4 -11.75 -12.20 10.10
CA PRO A 4 -11.28 -10.83 10.02
C PRO A 4 -9.89 -10.75 10.67
N GLY A 5 -8.92 -10.17 9.96
CA GLY A 5 -7.65 -9.79 10.56
C GLY A 5 -7.89 -8.78 11.68
N LEU A 6 -7.21 -8.94 12.81
CA LEU A 6 -7.25 -7.98 13.90
C LEU A 6 -6.73 -6.63 13.37
N GLU A 7 -7.61 -5.65 13.24
CA GLU A 7 -7.24 -4.26 12.97
C GLU A 7 -6.91 -3.59 14.30
N PHE A 8 -5.66 -3.19 14.46
CA PHE A 8 -5.22 -2.40 15.60
C PHE A 8 -5.26 -0.92 15.24
N ASP A 9 -5.95 -0.13 16.03
CA ASP A 9 -5.96 1.33 15.93
C ASP A 9 -4.58 1.90 16.34
N ALA A 10 -4.15 3.03 15.75
CA ALA A 10 -2.82 3.60 15.97
C ALA A 10 -2.52 4.00 17.43
N GLU A 11 -3.52 3.96 18.31
CA GLU A 11 -3.43 4.29 19.74
C GLU A 11 -3.78 3.10 20.66
N THR A 12 -3.76 1.87 20.15
CA THR A 12 -4.01 0.72 21.03
C THR A 12 -2.88 0.54 22.05
N PRO A 13 -3.16 0.02 23.26
CA PRO A 13 -2.15 -0.29 24.25
C PRO A 13 -1.00 -1.17 23.71
N LEU A 14 -1.29 -2.05 22.75
CA LEU A 14 -0.30 -2.91 22.11
C LEU A 14 0.67 -2.12 21.21
N VAL A 15 0.20 -1.10 20.51
CA VAL A 15 1.07 -0.21 19.74
C VAL A 15 1.98 0.59 20.68
N GLY A 16 1.42 1.14 21.76
CA GLY A 16 2.21 1.83 22.80
C GLY A 16 3.33 0.94 23.36
N ARG A 17 2.98 -0.28 23.81
CA ARG A 17 3.94 -1.27 24.31
C ARG A 17 5.03 -1.62 23.29
N ALA A 18 4.67 -1.81 22.03
CA ALA A 18 5.63 -2.09 20.97
C ALA A 18 6.60 -0.92 20.73
N LEU A 19 6.10 0.31 20.75
CA LEU A 19 6.93 1.50 20.59
C LEU A 19 7.88 1.69 21.77
N ASP A 20 7.44 1.44 23.00
CA ASP A 20 8.29 1.55 24.19
C ASP A 20 9.46 0.56 24.12
N LEU A 21 9.17 -0.69 23.74
CA LEU A 21 10.21 -1.71 23.53
C LEU A 21 11.21 -1.31 22.42
N ILE A 22 10.73 -0.70 21.34
CA ILE A 22 11.58 -0.25 20.23
C ILE A 22 12.40 0.99 20.63
N ARG A 23 11.89 1.85 21.51
CA ARG A 23 12.65 2.98 22.07
C ARG A 23 13.84 2.54 22.92
N GLU A 24 13.73 1.43 23.62
CA GLU A 24 14.84 0.83 24.39
C GLU A 24 15.94 0.26 23.48
N GLY A 25 15.64 -0.01 22.20
CA GLY A 25 16.59 -0.45 21.19
C GLY A 25 15.93 -1.30 20.09
N PRO A 26 16.65 -1.56 18.98
CA PRO A 26 16.15 -2.38 17.89
C PRO A 26 15.70 -3.78 18.34
N ARG A 27 14.58 -4.26 17.79
CA ARG A 27 13.98 -5.56 18.17
C ARG A 27 13.71 -6.43 16.95
N PRO A 28 14.21 -7.66 16.88
CA PRO A 28 13.80 -8.63 15.87
C PRO A 28 12.28 -8.91 15.94
N THR A 29 11.64 -9.13 14.79
CA THR A 29 10.19 -9.39 14.69
C THR A 29 9.71 -10.49 15.64
N ALA A 30 10.45 -11.59 15.75
CA ALA A 30 10.08 -12.70 16.63
C ALA A 30 10.17 -12.33 18.12
N GLN A 31 11.12 -11.48 18.50
CA GLN A 31 11.26 -10.99 19.87
C GLN A 31 10.11 -10.02 20.18
N LEU A 32 9.85 -9.07 19.28
CA LEU A 32 8.79 -8.10 19.46
C LEU A 32 7.41 -8.77 19.55
N ALA A 33 7.17 -9.84 18.76
CA ALA A 33 5.96 -10.63 18.86
C ALA A 33 5.79 -11.26 20.24
N ARG A 34 6.85 -11.84 20.81
CA ARG A 34 6.82 -12.43 22.16
C ARG A 34 6.53 -11.38 23.22
N GLU A 35 7.23 -10.25 23.17
CA GLU A 35 7.17 -9.21 24.20
C GLU A 35 5.87 -8.42 24.17
N VAL A 36 5.28 -8.20 22.98
CA VAL A 36 4.04 -7.43 22.81
C VAL A 36 2.80 -8.28 23.04
N PHE A 37 2.79 -9.53 22.53
CA PHE A 37 1.60 -10.38 22.51
C PHE A 37 1.67 -11.53 23.55
N ASP A 38 2.72 -11.58 24.39
CA ASP A 38 3.01 -12.66 25.37
C ASP A 38 3.03 -14.07 24.73
N LEU A 39 3.49 -14.16 23.48
CA LEU A 39 3.51 -15.39 22.70
C LEU A 39 4.84 -16.12 22.88
N THR A 40 4.89 -17.08 23.80
CA THR A 40 6.10 -17.88 24.06
C THR A 40 6.45 -18.85 22.91
N LEU A 41 5.47 -19.32 22.15
CA LEU A 41 5.63 -20.29 21.07
C LEU A 41 4.69 -19.93 19.88
N ALA A 42 5.02 -18.89 19.14
CA ALA A 42 4.31 -18.60 17.90
C ALA A 42 5.09 -19.13 16.69
N PRO A 43 4.43 -19.79 15.72
CA PRO A 43 5.07 -20.08 14.45
C PRO A 43 5.65 -18.79 13.84
N PRO A 44 6.85 -18.82 13.25
CA PRO A 44 7.51 -17.61 12.74
C PRO A 44 6.64 -16.77 11.79
N GLY A 45 5.81 -17.43 10.97
CA GLY A 45 4.89 -16.76 10.07
C GLY A 45 3.74 -16.02 10.77
N LEU A 46 3.24 -16.55 11.91
CA LEU A 46 2.20 -15.88 12.70
C LEU A 46 2.77 -14.68 13.44
N ALA A 47 3.94 -14.85 14.06
CA ALA A 47 4.65 -13.77 14.76
C ALA A 47 4.92 -12.58 13.82
N ALA A 48 5.45 -12.86 12.62
CA ALA A 48 5.69 -11.84 11.62
C ALA A 48 4.39 -11.12 11.22
N ARG A 49 3.31 -11.87 10.95
CA ARG A 49 2.03 -11.31 10.56
C ARG A 49 1.47 -10.36 11.63
N LEU A 50 1.45 -10.79 12.90
CA LEU A 50 0.92 -9.99 14.01
C LEU A 50 1.69 -8.67 14.19
N VAL A 51 3.03 -8.70 14.16
CA VAL A 51 3.85 -7.49 14.29
C VAL A 51 3.68 -6.56 13.07
N TYR A 52 3.61 -7.13 11.86
CA TYR A 52 3.38 -6.33 10.67
C TYR A 52 1.96 -5.76 10.60
N ASP A 53 0.95 -6.48 11.07
CA ASP A 53 -0.42 -5.96 11.17
C ASP A 53 -0.49 -4.82 12.20
N LEU A 54 0.26 -4.93 13.31
CA LEU A 54 0.31 -3.92 14.37
C LEU A 54 1.09 -2.66 13.94
N LEU A 55 2.32 -2.82 13.45
CA LEU A 55 3.28 -1.72 13.25
C LEU A 55 3.59 -1.39 11.80
N GLY A 56 3.25 -2.24 10.84
CA GLY A 56 3.70 -2.11 9.44
C GLY A 56 3.21 -0.86 8.69
N GLY A 57 2.41 -0.02 9.30
CA GLY A 57 1.99 1.28 8.79
C GLY A 57 2.31 2.43 9.74
N ASP A 58 2.98 2.14 10.85
CA ASP A 58 3.38 3.18 11.81
C ASP A 58 4.65 3.86 11.31
N ARG A 59 4.60 5.18 11.14
CA ARG A 59 5.74 5.96 10.63
C ARG A 59 6.85 6.17 11.67
N ARG A 60 6.55 5.91 12.93
CA ARG A 60 7.52 6.04 14.03
C ARG A 60 8.54 4.93 14.05
N VAL A 61 8.32 3.86 13.28
CA VAL A 61 9.20 2.71 13.22
C VAL A 61 9.58 2.34 11.79
N ALA A 62 10.78 1.79 11.65
CA ALA A 62 11.29 1.18 10.42
C ALA A 62 11.63 -0.27 10.68
N VAL A 63 11.51 -1.12 9.66
CA VAL A 63 11.94 -2.51 9.70
C VAL A 63 13.03 -2.75 8.66
N SER A 64 14.16 -3.31 9.10
CA SER A 64 15.25 -3.72 8.22
C SER A 64 14.89 -4.97 7.41
N ASP A 65 15.70 -5.28 6.41
CA ASP A 65 15.51 -6.47 5.56
C ASP A 65 15.60 -7.80 6.34
N ASP A 66 16.36 -7.81 7.45
CA ASP A 66 16.49 -8.95 8.39
C ASP A 66 15.30 -9.03 9.37
N GLY A 67 14.32 -8.12 9.27
CA GLY A 67 13.13 -8.10 10.11
C GLY A 67 13.38 -7.53 11.50
N VAL A 68 14.37 -6.65 11.67
CA VAL A 68 14.64 -5.90 12.91
C VAL A 68 13.91 -4.57 12.88
N TRP A 69 13.09 -4.31 13.89
CA TRP A 69 12.33 -3.08 14.07
C TRP A 69 13.14 -2.09 14.90
N SER A 70 13.21 -0.85 14.45
CA SER A 70 13.86 0.27 15.13
C SER A 70 12.98 1.50 15.04
N LEU A 71 13.26 2.52 15.85
CA LEU A 71 12.67 3.83 15.59
C LEU A 71 13.05 4.26 14.17
N ALA A 72 12.08 4.77 13.44
CA ALA A 72 12.39 5.43 12.18
C ALA A 72 13.36 6.58 12.50
N PRO A 73 14.45 6.76 11.75
CA PRO A 73 15.26 7.96 11.91
C PRO A 73 14.32 9.15 11.84
N GLU A 74 14.45 10.07 12.80
CA GLU A 74 13.75 11.35 12.66
C GLU A 74 14.05 11.82 11.25
N ARG A 75 13.03 11.82 10.40
CA ARG A 75 13.14 12.53 9.15
C ARG A 75 13.36 13.98 9.58
N THR A 76 14.61 14.40 9.59
CA THR A 76 14.88 15.81 9.40
C THR A 76 14.09 16.15 8.16
N THR A 77 12.94 16.76 8.36
CA THR A 77 12.25 17.48 7.29
C THR A 77 13.34 18.21 6.57
N PRO A 78 13.49 18.05 5.24
CA PRO A 78 14.46 18.86 4.54
C PRO A 78 14.18 20.28 5.02
N ASP A 79 15.19 20.80 5.68
CA ASP A 79 15.25 22.09 6.35
C ASP A 79 14.30 23.07 5.65
N SER A 80 13.31 23.55 6.38
CA SER A 80 12.33 24.53 5.92
C SER A 80 13.07 25.84 5.57
N ARG A 81 13.73 25.81 4.43
CA ARG A 81 14.24 26.97 3.75
C ARG A 81 13.20 27.44 2.76
N GLY A 82 12.41 28.38 3.20
CA GLY A 82 11.45 29.08 2.37
C GLY A 82 10.05 28.51 2.54
N SER A 83 9.17 29.29 3.06
CA SER A 83 7.74 29.15 3.25
C SER A 83 7.01 28.71 1.96
N GLU A 84 7.08 27.42 1.62
CA GLU A 84 6.13 26.82 0.74
C GLU A 84 5.38 25.77 1.55
N GLY A 85 4.09 26.02 1.77
CA GLY A 85 3.18 25.14 2.49
C GLY A 85 3.13 23.74 1.84
N SER A 86 2.63 22.75 2.56
CA SER A 86 2.42 21.40 2.03
C SER A 86 1.70 21.46 0.67
N PRO A 87 2.11 20.66 -0.33
CA PRO A 87 1.53 20.72 -1.68
C PRO A 87 0.02 20.48 -1.64
N ARG A 88 -0.71 21.19 -2.48
CA ARG A 88 -2.16 20.96 -2.62
C ARG A 88 -2.40 19.59 -3.25
N LEU A 89 -3.46 18.90 -2.82
CA LEU A 89 -3.82 17.60 -3.38
C LEU A 89 -4.06 17.65 -4.89
N ALA A 90 -4.54 18.78 -5.39
CA ALA A 90 -4.76 19.01 -6.82
C ALA A 90 -3.45 19.11 -7.62
N GLU A 91 -2.33 19.46 -7.00
CA GLU A 91 -1.01 19.61 -7.63
C GLU A 91 -0.20 18.31 -7.61
N LEU A 92 -0.67 17.31 -6.88
CA LEU A 92 0.03 16.04 -6.75
C LEU A 92 -0.22 15.12 -7.94
N GLU A 93 0.84 14.44 -8.35
CA GLU A 93 0.73 13.32 -9.26
C GLU A 93 0.64 12.01 -8.47
N PHE A 94 -0.25 11.14 -8.89
CA PHE A 94 -0.48 9.83 -8.28
C PHE A 94 -0.18 8.72 -9.29
N ALA A 95 0.45 7.67 -8.81
CA ALA A 95 0.62 6.40 -9.52
C ALA A 95 -0.28 5.36 -8.83
N VAL A 96 -1.43 5.07 -9.41
CA VAL A 96 -2.38 4.07 -8.90
C VAL A 96 -1.96 2.71 -9.43
N VAL A 97 -1.57 1.84 -8.51
CA VAL A 97 -0.97 0.53 -8.82
C VAL A 97 -1.87 -0.58 -8.31
N ASP A 98 -1.94 -1.64 -9.09
CA ASP A 98 -2.51 -2.92 -8.70
C ASP A 98 -1.62 -4.05 -9.22
N VAL A 99 -1.51 -5.14 -8.46
CA VAL A 99 -0.73 -6.32 -8.86
C VAL A 99 -1.52 -7.61 -8.65
N GLU A 100 -1.44 -8.51 -9.66
CA GLU A 100 -1.81 -9.90 -9.47
C GLU A 100 -0.55 -10.71 -9.13
N THR A 101 -0.71 -11.72 -8.29
CA THR A 101 0.43 -12.43 -7.70
C THR A 101 0.20 -13.94 -7.61
N THR A 102 1.26 -14.73 -7.50
CA THR A 102 1.17 -16.19 -7.28
C THR A 102 0.62 -16.57 -5.91
N GLY A 103 0.42 -15.60 -5.02
CA GLY A 103 -0.10 -15.79 -3.67
C GLY A 103 0.10 -14.56 -2.78
N SER A 104 0.07 -14.74 -1.47
CA SER A 104 0.12 -13.62 -0.52
C SER A 104 1.33 -13.65 0.42
N THR A 105 2.31 -14.51 0.19
CA THR A 105 3.51 -14.64 1.03
C THR A 105 4.69 -13.84 0.47
N ARG A 106 5.79 -13.75 1.23
CA ARG A 106 7.02 -13.10 0.76
C ARG A 106 7.76 -13.87 -0.36
N ARG A 107 7.42 -15.14 -0.56
CA ARG A 107 8.03 -15.98 -1.61
C ARG A 107 7.28 -15.87 -2.93
N ASP A 108 6.04 -15.38 -2.87
CA ASP A 108 5.20 -15.25 -4.04
C ASP A 108 5.69 -14.12 -4.95
N ARG A 109 5.31 -14.19 -6.20
CA ARG A 109 5.82 -13.37 -7.30
C ARG A 109 4.69 -12.60 -7.97
N VAL A 110 5.02 -11.51 -8.63
CA VAL A 110 4.07 -10.75 -9.44
C VAL A 110 3.78 -11.50 -10.75
N LEU A 111 2.50 -11.57 -11.12
CA LEU A 111 1.97 -12.15 -12.37
C LEU A 111 1.52 -11.08 -13.37
N GLU A 112 0.99 -10.00 -12.86
CA GLU A 112 0.55 -8.84 -13.64
C GLU A 112 0.79 -7.59 -12.79
N ILE A 113 1.20 -6.51 -13.43
CA ILE A 113 1.30 -5.20 -12.79
C ILE A 113 0.62 -4.17 -13.67
N ALA A 114 -0.15 -3.28 -13.06
CA ALA A 114 -0.71 -2.12 -13.72
C ALA A 114 -0.40 -0.85 -12.93
N CYS A 115 -0.19 0.24 -13.64
CA CYS A 115 -0.01 1.58 -13.12
C CYS A 115 -0.84 2.56 -13.94
N VAL A 116 -1.69 3.31 -13.28
CA VAL A 116 -2.52 4.37 -13.87
C VAL A 116 -2.12 5.69 -13.24
N HIS A 117 -1.70 6.64 -14.05
CA HIS A 117 -1.37 7.98 -13.57
C HIS A 117 -2.62 8.83 -13.38
N VAL A 118 -2.66 9.57 -12.30
CA VAL A 118 -3.67 10.59 -12.02
C VAL A 118 -2.96 11.89 -11.72
N ALA A 119 -3.29 12.94 -12.46
CA ALA A 119 -2.78 14.29 -12.27
C ALA A 119 -3.87 15.30 -12.69
N ASP A 120 -3.88 16.48 -12.10
CA ASP A 120 -4.85 17.56 -12.41
C ASP A 120 -6.32 17.09 -12.36
N GLY A 121 -6.64 16.20 -11.42
CA GLY A 121 -7.99 15.63 -11.31
C GLY A 121 -8.41 14.71 -12.47
N ARG A 122 -7.47 14.22 -13.28
CA ARG A 122 -7.74 13.41 -14.48
C ARG A 122 -6.89 12.13 -14.49
N ILE A 123 -7.46 11.10 -15.11
CA ILE A 123 -6.74 9.87 -15.43
C ILE A 123 -5.92 10.10 -16.70
N GLY A 124 -4.61 9.89 -16.59
CA GLY A 124 -3.64 10.07 -17.66
C GLY A 124 -3.08 8.77 -18.21
N ALA A 125 -1.75 8.69 -18.31
CA ALA A 125 -1.03 7.56 -18.87
C ALA A 125 -1.31 6.27 -18.10
N LYS A 126 -1.31 5.14 -18.82
CA LYS A 126 -1.55 3.81 -18.29
C LYS A 126 -0.45 2.87 -18.76
N TYR A 127 0.04 2.06 -17.84
CA TYR A 127 0.97 0.97 -18.12
C TYR A 127 0.43 -0.31 -17.52
N SER A 128 0.43 -1.39 -18.25
CA SER A 128 0.06 -2.71 -17.74
C SER A 128 0.80 -3.80 -18.52
N THR A 129 1.28 -4.82 -17.81
CA THR A 129 1.90 -5.99 -18.43
C THR A 129 1.73 -7.21 -17.55
N LEU A 130 1.59 -8.38 -18.19
CA LEU A 130 1.85 -9.66 -17.56
C LEU A 130 3.35 -9.78 -17.23
N VAL A 131 3.67 -10.62 -16.26
CA VAL A 131 5.04 -10.86 -15.79
C VAL A 131 5.26 -12.36 -15.66
N ASP A 132 6.33 -12.89 -16.24
CA ASP A 132 6.79 -14.25 -15.96
C ASP A 132 7.28 -14.33 -14.51
N PRO A 133 6.58 -15.05 -13.61
CA PRO A 133 6.98 -15.17 -12.21
C PRO A 133 8.19 -16.08 -12.01
N GLY A 134 8.61 -16.85 -13.03
CA GLY A 134 9.64 -17.87 -12.94
C GLY A 134 9.27 -19.05 -12.03
N CYS A 135 7.98 -19.26 -11.74
CA CYS A 135 7.47 -20.36 -10.91
C CYS A 135 6.02 -20.70 -11.30
N GLY A 136 5.54 -21.87 -10.84
CA GLY A 136 4.16 -22.32 -11.12
C GLY A 136 3.11 -21.41 -10.50
N ILE A 137 1.94 -21.33 -11.14
CA ILE A 137 0.79 -20.55 -10.68
C ILE A 137 -0.18 -21.46 -9.96
N PRO A 138 -0.46 -21.24 -8.66
CA PRO A 138 -1.44 -22.06 -7.94
C PRO A 138 -2.83 -22.05 -8.58
N GLY A 139 -3.50 -23.20 -8.60
CA GLY A 139 -4.79 -23.35 -9.29
C GLY A 139 -5.89 -22.40 -8.80
N TYR A 140 -5.85 -22.01 -7.52
CA TYR A 140 -6.81 -21.03 -7.00
C TYR A 140 -6.54 -19.59 -7.53
N ILE A 141 -5.28 -19.23 -7.76
CA ILE A 141 -4.89 -17.96 -8.38
C ILE A 141 -5.38 -17.93 -9.84
N ARG A 142 -5.12 -19.00 -10.60
CA ARG A 142 -5.60 -19.10 -11.99
C ARG A 142 -7.11 -18.93 -12.09
N ARG A 143 -7.86 -19.54 -11.17
CA ARG A 143 -9.33 -19.39 -11.15
C ARG A 143 -9.78 -17.97 -10.78
N MET A 144 -9.04 -17.28 -9.93
CA MET A 144 -9.37 -15.94 -9.48
C MET A 144 -9.03 -14.87 -10.53
N THR A 145 -7.82 -14.93 -11.10
CA THR A 145 -7.28 -13.90 -12.00
C THR A 145 -7.50 -14.21 -13.47
N GLY A 146 -7.77 -15.48 -13.81
CA GLY A 146 -7.78 -15.96 -15.18
C GLY A 146 -6.40 -16.03 -15.84
N ILE A 147 -5.31 -15.78 -15.08
CA ILE A 147 -3.93 -15.83 -15.59
C ILE A 147 -3.39 -17.24 -15.44
N ASP A 148 -2.94 -17.83 -16.54
CA ASP A 148 -2.34 -19.17 -16.59
C ASP A 148 -0.87 -19.14 -17.06
N GLU A 149 -0.21 -20.28 -16.99
CA GLU A 149 1.19 -20.44 -17.37
C GLU A 149 1.47 -20.12 -18.84
N LYS A 150 0.49 -20.30 -19.74
CA LYS A 150 0.65 -19.96 -21.16
C LYS A 150 0.68 -18.46 -21.37
N MET A 151 -0.14 -17.73 -20.61
CA MET A 151 -0.22 -16.27 -20.71
C MET A 151 1.05 -15.59 -20.23
N VAL A 152 1.73 -16.15 -19.23
CA VAL A 152 2.95 -15.56 -18.67
C VAL A 152 4.23 -16.14 -19.26
N GLY A 153 4.16 -17.23 -20.00
CA GLY A 153 5.34 -17.93 -20.54
C GLY A 153 6.17 -17.08 -21.50
N ASP A 154 5.52 -16.22 -22.28
CA ASP A 154 6.17 -15.27 -23.18
C ASP A 154 6.21 -13.83 -22.63
N ALA A 155 5.76 -13.63 -21.37
CA ALA A 155 5.78 -12.33 -20.72
C ALA A 155 7.21 -11.99 -20.21
N PRO A 156 7.56 -10.69 -20.13
CA PRO A 156 8.85 -10.30 -19.57
C PRO A 156 8.94 -10.69 -18.10
N ARG A 157 10.16 -10.98 -17.64
CA ARG A 157 10.44 -11.05 -16.21
C ARG A 157 10.43 -9.68 -15.58
N PHE A 158 10.17 -9.61 -14.27
CA PHE A 158 10.13 -8.32 -13.58
C PHE A 158 11.42 -7.52 -13.73
N GLU A 159 12.55 -8.19 -13.84
CA GLU A 159 13.87 -7.59 -14.10
C GLU A 159 13.86 -6.73 -15.37
N GLU A 160 13.26 -7.21 -16.44
CA GLU A 160 13.21 -6.55 -17.76
C GLU A 160 12.32 -5.30 -17.75
N ILE A 161 11.30 -5.28 -16.89
CA ILE A 161 10.36 -4.15 -16.78
C ILE A 161 10.68 -3.21 -15.61
N SER A 162 11.63 -3.55 -14.75
CA SER A 162 11.93 -2.81 -13.51
C SER A 162 12.21 -1.31 -13.75
N ALA A 163 12.91 -0.98 -14.83
CA ALA A 163 13.20 0.40 -15.20
C ALA A 163 11.94 1.17 -15.62
N VAL A 164 11.01 0.52 -16.31
CA VAL A 164 9.73 1.11 -16.72
C VAL A 164 8.84 1.32 -15.50
N VAL A 165 8.74 0.31 -14.63
CA VAL A 165 7.99 0.40 -13.37
C VAL A 165 8.54 1.51 -12.49
N ARG A 166 9.87 1.58 -12.29
CA ARG A 166 10.50 2.67 -11.54
C ARG A 166 10.13 4.05 -12.10
N ARG A 167 10.23 4.24 -13.40
CA ARG A 167 9.88 5.50 -14.06
C ARG A 167 8.41 5.87 -13.89
N ALA A 168 7.51 4.89 -13.93
CA ALA A 168 6.09 5.12 -13.72
C ALA A 168 5.76 5.58 -12.28
N LEU A 169 6.60 5.20 -11.30
CA LEU A 169 6.38 5.48 -9.88
C LEU A 169 7.16 6.71 -9.35
N THR A 170 8.30 7.05 -9.98
CA THR A 170 9.18 8.13 -9.49
C THR A 170 8.47 9.49 -9.55
N GLY A 171 8.59 10.27 -8.47
CA GLY A 171 8.00 11.60 -8.35
C GLY A 171 6.49 11.62 -8.06
N ARG A 172 5.87 10.46 -7.86
CA ARG A 172 4.42 10.32 -7.65
C ARG A 172 4.10 9.69 -6.30
N VAL A 173 2.94 10.03 -5.77
CA VAL A 173 2.36 9.31 -4.63
C VAL A 173 1.92 7.93 -5.10
N PHE A 174 2.48 6.89 -4.50
CA PHE A 174 2.07 5.51 -4.76
C PHE A 174 0.71 5.22 -4.14
N VAL A 175 -0.29 4.91 -4.93
CA VAL A 175 -1.67 4.63 -4.48
C VAL A 175 -2.05 3.20 -4.80
N ALA A 176 -2.73 2.52 -3.87
CA ALA A 176 -3.36 1.24 -4.15
C ALA A 176 -4.56 1.00 -3.24
N HIS A 177 -5.42 0.06 -3.63
CA HIS A 177 -6.51 -0.42 -2.79
C HIS A 177 -6.00 -1.51 -1.84
N ASN A 178 -5.65 -1.12 -0.60
CA ASN A 178 -4.81 -1.86 0.35
C ASN A 178 -3.31 -1.77 0.01
N VAL A 179 -2.80 -0.55 -0.01
CA VAL A 179 -1.45 -0.18 -0.45
C VAL A 179 -0.30 -1.03 0.11
N ARG A 180 -0.47 -1.65 1.29
CA ARG A 180 0.55 -2.53 1.89
C ARG A 180 0.81 -3.77 1.06
N PHE A 181 -0.22 -4.31 0.42
CA PHE A 181 -0.11 -5.51 -0.41
C PHE A 181 0.72 -5.18 -1.66
N ASP A 182 0.27 -4.24 -2.46
CA ASP A 182 0.90 -3.89 -3.73
C ASP A 182 2.32 -3.36 -3.55
N TRP A 183 2.50 -2.45 -2.60
CA TRP A 183 3.82 -1.92 -2.28
C TRP A 183 4.81 -3.01 -1.86
N ARG A 184 4.38 -3.98 -1.05
CA ARG A 184 5.22 -5.10 -0.64
C ARG A 184 5.71 -5.91 -1.83
N PHE A 185 4.83 -6.22 -2.78
CA PHE A 185 5.19 -6.99 -3.97
C PHE A 185 6.08 -6.19 -4.90
N VAL A 186 5.70 -4.96 -5.24
CA VAL A 186 6.52 -4.09 -6.09
C VAL A 186 7.91 -3.88 -5.48
N SER A 187 7.99 -3.52 -4.19
CA SER A 187 9.27 -3.30 -3.53
C SER A 187 10.10 -4.59 -3.41
N SER A 188 9.47 -5.75 -3.23
CA SER A 188 10.17 -7.03 -3.20
C SER A 188 10.77 -7.39 -4.56
N GLU A 189 10.01 -7.22 -5.65
CA GLU A 189 10.51 -7.47 -7.00
C GLU A 189 11.62 -6.48 -7.37
N MET A 190 11.46 -5.18 -7.06
CA MET A 190 12.51 -4.18 -7.29
C MET A 190 13.83 -4.54 -6.57
N ARG A 191 13.75 -5.00 -5.29
CA ARG A 191 14.95 -5.45 -4.57
C ARG A 191 15.60 -6.69 -5.19
N ARG A 192 14.81 -7.66 -5.65
CA ARG A 192 15.32 -8.87 -6.32
C ARG A 192 16.11 -8.53 -7.59
N THR A 193 15.69 -7.52 -8.30
CA THR A 193 16.36 -7.04 -9.52
C THR A 193 17.50 -6.05 -9.23
N ARG A 194 17.78 -5.77 -7.96
CA ARG A 194 18.70 -4.71 -7.51
C ARG A 194 18.37 -3.33 -8.07
N ALA A 195 17.12 -3.12 -8.46
CA ALA A 195 16.67 -1.82 -8.91
C ALA A 195 16.41 -0.90 -7.71
N GLU A 196 16.68 0.38 -7.90
CA GLU A 196 16.39 1.40 -6.90
C GLU A 196 14.90 1.48 -6.62
N LEU A 197 14.55 1.49 -5.33
CA LEU A 197 13.15 1.63 -4.91
C LEU A 197 12.68 3.06 -5.18
N PRO A 198 11.46 3.21 -5.72
CA PRO A 198 10.86 4.54 -5.82
C PRO A 198 10.76 5.16 -4.43
N SER A 199 11.34 6.35 -4.28
CA SER A 199 11.12 7.19 -3.10
C SER A 199 9.79 7.91 -3.25
N GLY A 200 9.03 8.04 -2.17
CA GLY A 200 7.78 8.80 -2.21
C GLY A 200 6.76 8.36 -1.18
N ASP A 201 5.74 9.16 -1.09
CA ASP A 201 4.60 8.92 -0.21
C ASP A 201 3.68 7.82 -0.75
N ARG A 202 2.86 7.29 0.14
CA ARG A 202 1.90 6.21 -0.18
C ARG A 202 0.53 6.57 0.35
N LEU A 203 -0.50 6.29 -0.44
CA LEU A 203 -1.89 6.51 -0.09
C LEU A 203 -2.70 5.22 -0.24
N CYS A 204 -3.42 4.85 0.80
CA CYS A 204 -4.31 3.70 0.79
C CYS A 204 -5.75 4.15 0.58
N THR A 205 -6.38 3.75 -0.53
CA THR A 205 -7.77 4.13 -0.81
C THR A 205 -8.75 3.51 0.19
N VAL A 206 -8.44 2.35 0.79
CA VAL A 206 -9.25 1.78 1.89
C VAL A 206 -9.26 2.71 3.11
N LYS A 207 -8.09 3.22 3.53
CA LYS A 207 -8.00 4.15 4.66
C LYS A 207 -8.71 5.46 4.35
N LEU A 208 -8.55 5.99 3.15
CA LEU A 208 -9.22 7.20 2.71
C LEU A 208 -10.74 7.02 2.65
N ALA A 209 -11.21 5.89 2.10
CA ALA A 209 -12.63 5.56 2.05
C ALA A 209 -13.26 5.44 3.45
N LYS A 210 -12.55 4.86 4.43
CA LYS A 210 -13.01 4.82 5.84
C LYS A 210 -13.22 6.21 6.42
N ARG A 211 -12.39 7.18 6.07
CA ARG A 211 -12.54 8.57 6.50
C ARG A 211 -13.67 9.30 5.79
N VAL A 212 -13.76 9.09 4.48
CA VAL A 212 -14.80 9.71 3.66
C VAL A 212 -16.19 9.13 3.94
N LEU A 213 -16.27 7.84 4.21
CA LEU A 213 -17.53 7.06 4.35
C LEU A 213 -17.57 6.29 5.68
N PRO A 214 -17.56 6.96 6.84
CA PRO A 214 -17.47 6.27 8.14
C PRO A 214 -18.67 5.36 8.43
N GLY A 215 -19.83 5.59 7.79
CA GLY A 215 -21.03 4.77 7.95
C GLY A 215 -21.10 3.52 7.06
N LEU A 216 -20.15 3.33 6.15
CA LEU A 216 -20.15 2.16 5.28
C LEU A 216 -19.67 0.91 6.07
N ARG A 217 -20.29 -0.24 5.84
CA ARG A 217 -19.94 -1.49 6.56
C ARG A 217 -18.74 -2.22 5.94
N ARG A 218 -18.49 -2.03 4.68
CA ARG A 218 -17.40 -2.70 3.91
C ARG A 218 -16.71 -1.70 3.00
N TRP A 219 -15.37 -1.74 3.00
CA TRP A 219 -14.52 -0.85 2.20
C TRP A 219 -13.63 -1.64 1.21
N GLY A 220 -14.00 -2.89 0.90
CA GLY A 220 -13.40 -3.64 -0.19
C GLY A 220 -13.74 -2.99 -1.54
N LEU A 221 -12.90 -3.22 -2.56
CA LEU A 221 -13.04 -2.54 -3.86
C LEU A 221 -14.44 -2.75 -4.46
N ASP A 222 -15.00 -3.96 -4.39
CA ASP A 222 -16.35 -4.25 -4.90
C ASP A 222 -17.44 -3.41 -4.22
N ALA A 223 -17.35 -3.26 -2.89
CA ALA A 223 -18.32 -2.45 -2.13
C ALA A 223 -18.25 -0.96 -2.49
N LEU A 224 -17.05 -0.46 -2.80
CA LEU A 224 -16.86 0.93 -3.20
C LEU A 224 -17.21 1.16 -4.68
N ILE A 225 -16.99 0.17 -5.54
CA ILE A 225 -17.49 0.16 -6.92
C ILE A 225 -19.00 0.29 -6.93
N GLU A 226 -19.69 -0.55 -6.13
CA GLU A 226 -21.14 -0.51 -5.99
C GLU A 226 -21.62 0.83 -5.43
N TYR A 227 -20.99 1.31 -4.35
CA TYR A 227 -21.36 2.56 -3.69
C TYR A 227 -21.28 3.80 -4.61
N TYR A 228 -20.23 3.88 -5.44
CA TYR A 228 -20.00 5.01 -6.35
C TYR A 228 -20.53 4.77 -7.78
N ASP A 229 -21.20 3.64 -8.03
CA ASP A 229 -21.65 3.21 -9.38
C ASP A 229 -20.52 3.25 -10.42
N LEU A 230 -19.33 2.75 -10.02
CA LEU A 230 -18.18 2.70 -10.92
C LEU A 230 -18.27 1.48 -11.84
N LYS A 231 -17.66 1.57 -13.02
CA LYS A 231 -17.65 0.46 -13.99
C LYS A 231 -16.26 -0.18 -14.04
N CYS A 232 -16.14 -1.38 -13.47
CA CYS A 232 -14.94 -2.19 -13.63
C CYS A 232 -15.14 -3.21 -14.78
N ARG A 233 -14.35 -3.08 -15.84
CA ARG A 233 -14.47 -3.95 -17.04
C ARG A 233 -13.75 -5.28 -16.90
N ALA A 234 -12.83 -5.40 -15.95
CA ALA A 234 -12.02 -6.61 -15.75
C ALA A 234 -11.56 -6.70 -14.29
N ARG A 235 -12.47 -7.21 -13.43
CA ARG A 235 -12.13 -7.52 -12.03
C ARG A 235 -11.13 -8.66 -11.98
N HIS A 236 -10.23 -8.61 -10.98
CA HIS A 236 -9.13 -9.57 -10.81
C HIS A 236 -8.17 -9.59 -11.99
N ARG A 237 -8.02 -8.47 -12.64
CA ARG A 237 -6.94 -8.14 -13.58
C ARG A 237 -6.35 -6.80 -13.17
N ALA A 238 -5.06 -6.75 -13.01
CA ALA A 238 -4.38 -5.57 -12.47
C ALA A 238 -4.75 -4.28 -13.21
N TRP A 239 -4.87 -4.30 -14.53
CA TRP A 239 -5.24 -3.10 -15.30
C TRP A 239 -6.68 -2.63 -15.02
N GLY A 240 -7.60 -3.56 -14.83
CA GLY A 240 -9.02 -3.23 -14.54
C GLY A 240 -9.17 -2.67 -13.13
N ASP A 241 -8.50 -3.30 -12.17
CA ASP A 241 -8.55 -2.92 -10.77
C ASP A 241 -7.79 -1.62 -10.50
N ALA A 242 -6.62 -1.40 -11.14
CA ALA A 242 -5.93 -0.12 -11.08
C ALA A 242 -6.74 1.03 -11.69
N LEU A 243 -7.42 0.78 -12.83
CA LEU A 243 -8.23 1.82 -13.49
C LEU A 243 -9.42 2.23 -12.63
N VAL A 244 -10.20 1.27 -12.13
CA VAL A 244 -11.35 1.58 -11.27
C VAL A 244 -10.89 2.16 -9.92
N THR A 245 -9.72 1.77 -9.41
CA THR A 245 -9.13 2.37 -8.21
C THR A 245 -8.70 3.82 -8.46
N ALA A 246 -8.27 4.17 -9.67
CA ALA A 246 -7.98 5.55 -10.05
C ALA A 246 -9.27 6.41 -10.13
N GLU A 247 -10.35 5.88 -10.67
CA GLU A 247 -11.67 6.53 -10.65
C GLU A 247 -12.16 6.72 -9.20
N LEU A 248 -12.03 5.70 -8.36
CA LEU A 248 -12.34 5.76 -6.94
C LEU A 248 -11.50 6.81 -6.21
N LEU A 249 -10.19 6.88 -6.48
CA LEU A 249 -9.31 7.89 -5.89
C LEU A 249 -9.83 9.30 -6.15
N LEU A 250 -10.21 9.62 -7.38
CA LEU A 250 -10.75 10.92 -7.73
C LEU A 250 -12.02 11.26 -6.91
N ARG A 251 -12.95 10.30 -6.77
CA ARG A 251 -14.16 10.49 -5.94
C ARG A 251 -13.83 10.71 -4.47
N LEU A 252 -12.84 9.99 -3.95
CA LEU A 252 -12.43 10.11 -2.55
C LEU A 252 -11.69 11.42 -2.28
N LEU A 253 -10.82 11.87 -3.19
CA LEU A 253 -10.14 13.17 -3.08
C LEU A 253 -11.12 14.33 -3.16
N GLU A 254 -12.07 14.30 -4.10
CA GLU A 254 -13.15 15.28 -4.19
C GLU A 254 -13.99 15.33 -2.91
N ALA A 255 -14.28 14.18 -2.30
CA ALA A 255 -15.02 14.11 -1.06
C ALA A 255 -14.20 14.57 0.16
N ALA A 256 -12.87 14.45 0.14
CA ALA A 256 -11.96 14.99 1.15
C ALA A 256 -11.87 16.52 1.01
N ASP A 257 -11.74 17.04 -0.21
CA ASP A 257 -11.71 18.48 -0.50
C ASP A 257 -12.98 19.18 0.01
N ARG A 258 -14.17 18.61 -0.23
CA ARG A 258 -15.45 19.12 0.32
C ARG A 258 -15.50 19.15 1.87
N ARG A 259 -14.55 18.53 2.56
CA ARG A 259 -14.37 18.55 4.01
C ARG A 259 -13.24 19.47 4.46
N GLY A 260 -12.67 20.26 3.55
CA GLY A 260 -11.57 21.18 3.83
C GLY A 260 -10.19 20.51 3.91
N VAL A 261 -10.06 19.28 3.36
CA VAL A 261 -8.75 18.58 3.25
C VAL A 261 -8.16 18.91 1.90
N GLU A 262 -7.37 19.98 1.81
CA GLU A 262 -6.86 20.52 0.56
C GLU A 262 -5.39 20.19 0.31
N THR A 263 -4.60 19.94 1.38
CA THR A 263 -3.15 19.71 1.26
C THR A 263 -2.77 18.29 1.68
N TRP A 264 -1.57 17.87 1.27
CA TRP A 264 -1.05 16.54 1.61
C TRP A 264 -0.93 16.33 3.12
N ASP A 265 -0.44 17.32 3.86
CA ASP A 265 -0.29 17.21 5.31
C ASP A 265 -1.64 17.17 6.04
N GLN A 266 -2.62 17.93 5.58
CA GLN A 266 -3.99 17.85 6.09
C GLN A 266 -4.55 16.43 5.85
N LEU A 267 -4.37 15.88 4.64
CA LEU A 267 -4.79 14.51 4.32
C LEU A 267 -4.12 13.49 5.23
N GLN A 268 -2.81 13.58 5.42
CA GLN A 268 -2.08 12.64 6.27
C GLN A 268 -2.51 12.73 7.73
N ARG A 269 -2.67 13.94 8.29
CA ARG A 269 -3.20 14.17 9.64
C ARG A 269 -4.61 13.61 9.79
N TRP A 270 -5.47 13.88 8.82
CA TRP A 270 -6.83 13.36 8.82
C TRP A 270 -6.89 11.83 8.77
N LEU A 271 -6.06 11.19 7.96
CA LEU A 271 -5.95 9.73 7.90
C LEU A 271 -5.44 9.12 9.23
N MET A 272 -4.72 9.87 10.05
CA MET A 272 -4.27 9.47 11.39
C MET A 272 -5.30 9.77 12.51
N GLY A 273 -6.47 10.30 12.19
CA GLY A 273 -7.50 10.59 13.19
C GLY A 273 -7.43 11.98 13.80
N GLN A 274 -6.50 12.81 13.37
CA GLN A 274 -6.39 14.18 13.85
C GLN A 274 -7.47 15.07 13.22
N PRO A 275 -7.98 16.08 13.95
CA PRO A 275 -8.92 17.04 13.39
C PRO A 275 -8.29 17.79 12.22
N ILE A 276 -9.10 18.15 11.25
CA ILE A 276 -8.70 19.07 10.18
C ILE A 276 -8.60 20.44 10.84
N GLY A 277 -7.38 20.92 11.10
CA GLY A 277 -7.17 22.26 11.66
C GLY A 277 -7.61 23.30 10.63
N THR A 278 -8.44 24.23 11.04
CA THR A 278 -8.61 25.51 10.36
C THR A 278 -7.41 26.36 10.80
N ASP A 279 -6.40 26.51 9.95
CA ASP A 279 -5.36 27.51 10.13
C ASP A 279 -5.94 28.91 9.87
#